data_6ea06b81df473adaaa9f4129818267eb
#
_entry.id   6ea06b81df473adaaa9f4129818267eb
#
_cell.length_a   1.000
_cell.length_b   1.000
_cell.length_c   1.000
_cell.angle_alpha   90.00
_cell.angle_beta   90.00
_cell.angle_gamma   90.00
#
_symmetry.space_group_name_H-M   'P 1'
#
loop_
_entity.id
_entity.type
_entity.pdbx_description
1 polymer ?
#
loop_
_entity_poly.entity_id
_entity_poly.type
_entity_poly.pdbx_seq_one_letter_code
_entity_poly.pdbx_strand_id
1 'polypeptide(L)'
;AMANMRSLFDQGKLCFVNNIGTLRAPTTKEAFFNEEVPLPLGLFSHSDQSNQWQTAIPSERQIKGWAGRISDLLLDSNPNQKVSMNISFNGTNTFQSSNGNVEFTVSNYGVTGLTGYGEMYEPSPWRSKAIDDMMARSYNDPFKDTYAGVFKQSLESSLEFQNALDAVPEFTTEFSDSYLSGSF
;
A
#
# COMPACT_ATOMS: atom_id res chain seq x y z
N ALA A 1 -12.74 -27.91 3.35
CA ALA A 1 -12.53 -26.48 3.46
C ALA A 1 -11.79 -25.87 2.26
N MET A 2 -11.08 -26.62 1.39
CA MET A 2 -10.36 -26.07 0.20
C MET A 2 -10.71 -26.85 -1.07
N ALA A 3 -11.97 -27.24 -1.24
CA ALA A 3 -12.38 -28.10 -2.35
C ALA A 3 -12.07 -27.51 -3.74
N ASN A 4 -12.25 -26.20 -3.91
CA ASN A 4 -11.96 -25.52 -5.18
C ASN A 4 -10.45 -25.48 -5.47
N MET A 5 -9.60 -25.25 -4.45
CA MET A 5 -8.14 -25.28 -4.62
C MET A 5 -7.66 -26.70 -4.99
N ARG A 6 -8.23 -27.73 -4.35
CA ARG A 6 -7.94 -29.13 -4.69
C ARG A 6 -8.33 -29.43 -6.13
N SER A 7 -9.52 -29.01 -6.55
CA SER A 7 -9.97 -29.20 -7.95
C SER A 7 -9.03 -28.53 -8.96
N LEU A 8 -8.54 -27.32 -8.68
CA LEU A 8 -7.57 -26.64 -9.54
C LEU A 8 -6.22 -27.35 -9.57
N PHE A 9 -5.77 -27.88 -8.44
CA PHE A 9 -4.54 -28.67 -8.35
C PHE A 9 -4.65 -29.97 -9.15
N ASP A 10 -5.74 -30.72 -8.97
CA ASP A 10 -6.00 -31.98 -9.68
C ASP A 10 -6.12 -31.77 -11.21
N GLN A 11 -6.55 -30.56 -11.63
CA GLN A 11 -6.59 -30.16 -13.06
C GLN A 11 -5.25 -29.65 -13.60
N GLY A 12 -4.19 -29.62 -12.81
CA GLY A 12 -2.89 -29.07 -13.21
C GLY A 12 -2.86 -27.54 -13.40
N LYS A 13 -3.89 -26.82 -12.86
CA LYS A 13 -4.01 -25.35 -12.95
C LYS A 13 -3.47 -24.62 -11.72
N LEU A 14 -3.04 -25.35 -10.71
CA LEU A 14 -2.48 -24.82 -9.46
C LEU A 14 -1.25 -25.64 -9.08
N CYS A 15 -0.18 -24.97 -8.67
CA CYS A 15 0.96 -25.62 -8.03
C CYS A 15 1.30 -24.94 -6.71
N PHE A 16 1.96 -25.66 -5.83
CA PHE A 16 2.52 -25.14 -4.59
C PHE A 16 4.03 -25.14 -4.68
N VAL A 17 4.64 -23.99 -4.43
CA VAL A 17 6.10 -23.84 -4.39
C VAL A 17 6.51 -23.67 -2.94
N ASN A 18 7.30 -24.61 -2.43
CA ASN A 18 7.77 -24.64 -1.05
C ASN A 18 9.23 -24.20 -0.96
N ASN A 19 9.69 -23.96 0.26
CA ASN A 19 11.08 -23.60 0.58
C ASN A 19 11.57 -22.35 -0.16
N ILE A 20 10.70 -21.39 -0.34
CA ILE A 20 11.06 -20.07 -0.86
C ILE A 20 11.42 -19.17 0.34
N GLY A 21 12.54 -18.50 0.24
CA GLY A 21 12.98 -17.51 1.21
C GLY A 21 13.81 -16.43 0.55
N THR A 22 14.09 -15.39 1.29
CA THR A 22 15.00 -14.33 0.86
C THR A 22 16.43 -14.79 1.09
N LEU A 23 17.23 -14.89 0.04
CA LEU A 23 18.64 -15.27 0.09
C LEU A 23 19.50 -14.22 -0.61
N ARG A 24 20.74 -14.05 -0.19
CA ARG A 24 21.75 -13.23 -0.87
C ARG A 24 22.45 -13.99 -2.00
N ALA A 25 22.57 -15.30 -1.84
CA ALA A 25 23.14 -16.23 -2.82
C ALA A 25 22.49 -17.60 -2.65
N PRO A 26 22.49 -18.47 -3.69
CA PRO A 26 22.09 -19.84 -3.55
C PRO A 26 22.89 -20.52 -2.42
N THR A 27 22.20 -21.12 -1.48
CA THR A 27 22.79 -21.62 -0.24
C THR A 27 22.43 -23.08 -0.03
N THR A 28 23.41 -23.95 0.09
CA THR A 28 23.24 -25.34 0.55
C THR A 28 23.40 -25.41 2.06
N LYS A 29 23.02 -26.54 2.65
CA LYS A 29 23.23 -26.81 4.08
C LYS A 29 24.72 -26.76 4.44
N GLU A 30 25.56 -27.35 3.62
CA GLU A 30 27.01 -27.39 3.78
C GLU A 30 27.60 -25.98 3.71
N ALA A 31 27.25 -25.20 2.68
CA ALA A 31 27.72 -23.82 2.52
C ALA A 31 27.28 -22.89 3.66
N PHE A 32 26.08 -23.17 4.24
CA PHE A 32 25.62 -22.46 5.42
C PHE A 32 26.49 -22.74 6.66
N PHE A 33 26.75 -24.02 6.96
CA PHE A 33 27.53 -24.41 8.14
C PHE A 33 29.03 -24.09 8.02
N ASN A 34 29.54 -24.04 6.79
CA ASN A 34 30.94 -23.71 6.52
C ASN A 34 31.16 -22.18 6.33
N GLU A 35 30.10 -21.37 6.45
CA GLU A 35 30.16 -19.91 6.26
C GLU A 35 30.70 -19.48 4.89
N GLU A 36 30.45 -20.27 3.84
CA GLU A 36 30.98 -20.06 2.49
C GLU A 36 30.23 -19.00 1.68
N VAL A 37 29.00 -18.64 2.11
CA VAL A 37 28.10 -17.73 1.39
C VAL A 37 27.60 -16.62 2.29
N PRO A 38 27.37 -15.41 1.74
CA PRO A 38 26.78 -14.32 2.49
C PRO A 38 25.32 -14.64 2.82
N LEU A 39 24.98 -14.59 4.09
CA LEU A 39 23.63 -14.84 4.59
C LEU A 39 22.79 -13.55 4.62
N PRO A 40 21.46 -13.68 4.61
CA PRO A 40 20.56 -12.55 4.86
C PRO A 40 20.82 -11.91 6.22
N LEU A 41 20.64 -10.60 6.30
CA LEU A 41 20.75 -9.88 7.56
C LEU A 41 19.70 -10.37 8.54
N GLY A 42 20.10 -10.70 9.78
CA GLY A 42 19.16 -11.14 10.81
C GLY A 42 18.42 -12.42 10.44
N LEU A 43 19.09 -13.37 9.79
CA LEU A 43 18.53 -14.69 9.50
C LEU A 43 17.91 -15.29 10.77
N PHE A 44 16.67 -15.82 10.65
CA PHE A 44 15.79 -16.26 11.75
C PHE A 44 15.16 -15.16 12.60
N SER A 45 15.44 -13.89 12.37
CA SER A 45 14.69 -12.77 12.96
C SER A 45 13.38 -12.56 12.20
N HIS A 46 12.23 -12.64 12.89
CA HIS A 46 10.90 -12.45 12.27
C HIS A 46 10.76 -11.07 11.62
N SER A 47 11.21 -10.03 12.29
CA SER A 47 11.11 -8.65 11.78
C SER A 47 12.00 -8.43 10.55
N ASP A 48 13.22 -8.95 10.57
CA ASP A 48 14.15 -8.81 9.44
C ASP A 48 13.65 -9.62 8.23
N GLN A 49 13.19 -10.85 8.45
CA GLN A 49 12.62 -11.66 7.37
C GLN A 49 11.36 -11.01 6.77
N SER A 50 10.47 -10.48 7.60
CA SER A 50 9.29 -9.75 7.13
C SER A 50 9.66 -8.51 6.31
N ASN A 51 10.67 -7.75 6.74
CA ASN A 51 11.20 -6.62 5.98
C ASN A 51 11.80 -7.07 4.64
N GLN A 52 12.59 -8.15 4.64
CA GLN A 52 13.21 -8.69 3.42
C GLN A 52 12.18 -9.17 2.39
N TRP A 53 11.10 -9.82 2.83
CA TRP A 53 10.01 -10.20 1.95
C TRP A 53 9.33 -9.00 1.31
N GLN A 54 9.11 -7.94 2.08
CA GLN A 54 8.47 -6.72 1.60
C GLN A 54 9.38 -5.86 0.73
N THR A 55 10.68 -5.92 0.94
CA THR A 55 11.66 -5.09 0.22
C THR A 55 12.38 -5.83 -0.89
N ALA A 56 12.43 -7.16 -0.87
CA ALA A 56 13.27 -8.02 -1.71
C ALA A 56 14.77 -7.68 -1.62
N ILE A 57 15.23 -7.15 -0.48
CA ILE A 57 16.63 -6.78 -0.23
C ILE A 57 17.11 -7.48 1.05
N PRO A 58 17.76 -8.64 0.93
CA PRO A 58 18.17 -9.44 2.08
C PRO A 58 19.49 -8.98 2.74
N SER A 59 20.20 -8.02 2.13
CA SER A 59 21.50 -7.58 2.62
C SER A 59 21.45 -6.51 3.71
N GLU A 60 20.35 -5.78 3.78
CA GLU A 60 20.18 -4.63 4.68
C GLU A 60 18.71 -4.37 4.98
N ARG A 61 18.44 -3.58 6.03
CA ARG A 61 17.10 -3.11 6.34
C ARG A 61 16.73 -1.94 5.44
N GLN A 62 15.60 -2.07 4.76
CA GLN A 62 15.05 -1.06 3.88
C GLN A 62 13.68 -0.61 4.32
N ILE A 63 13.36 0.65 4.00
CA ILE A 63 12.04 1.24 4.26
C ILE A 63 11.16 1.31 3.01
N LYS A 64 11.73 0.98 1.83
CA LYS A 64 11.04 1.02 0.54
C LYS A 64 10.83 -0.39 0.01
N GLY A 65 9.56 -0.73 -0.22
CA GLY A 65 9.16 -2.03 -0.69
C GLY A 65 9.34 -2.24 -2.20
N TRP A 66 9.32 -3.47 -2.63
CA TRP A 66 9.46 -3.77 -4.06
C TRP A 66 8.21 -3.37 -4.86
N ALA A 67 7.00 -3.44 -4.28
CA ALA A 67 5.80 -2.92 -4.92
C ALA A 67 5.83 -1.39 -5.02
N GLY A 68 6.34 -0.69 -3.98
CA GLY A 68 6.56 0.75 -4.03
C GLY A 68 7.53 1.16 -5.14
N ARG A 69 8.63 0.41 -5.35
CA ARG A 69 9.55 0.65 -6.47
C ARG A 69 8.89 0.43 -7.85
N ILE A 70 8.01 -0.58 -7.97
CA ILE A 70 7.22 -0.76 -9.20
C ILE A 70 6.27 0.42 -9.39
N SER A 71 5.60 0.87 -8.33
CA SER A 71 4.73 2.05 -8.37
C SER A 71 5.47 3.31 -8.84
N ASP A 72 6.70 3.53 -8.36
CA ASP A 72 7.55 4.64 -8.82
C ASP A 72 7.85 4.56 -10.32
N LEU A 73 8.14 3.35 -10.84
CA LEU A 73 8.41 3.14 -12.27
C LEU A 73 7.18 3.37 -13.16
N LEU A 74 5.99 3.12 -12.63
CA LEU A 74 4.73 3.27 -13.36
C LEU A 74 4.05 4.62 -13.15
N LEU A 75 4.66 5.52 -12.39
CA LEU A 75 4.06 6.80 -12.01
C LEU A 75 3.59 7.60 -13.23
N ASP A 76 4.42 7.71 -14.26
CA ASP A 76 4.11 8.43 -15.50
C ASP A 76 3.01 7.76 -16.34
N SER A 77 2.71 6.50 -16.08
CA SER A 77 1.63 5.76 -16.74
C SER A 77 0.26 6.03 -16.12
N ASN A 78 0.22 6.70 -14.97
CA ASN A 78 -1.03 7.07 -14.32
C ASN A 78 -1.60 8.36 -14.94
N PRO A 79 -2.73 8.29 -15.66
CA PRO A 79 -3.32 9.47 -16.28
C PRO A 79 -3.89 10.46 -15.26
N ASN A 80 -4.27 9.97 -14.08
CA ASN A 80 -4.76 10.80 -12.98
C ASN A 80 -3.73 10.85 -11.85
N GLN A 81 -2.88 11.87 -11.87
CA GLN A 81 -1.83 12.09 -10.87
C GLN A 81 -2.38 12.43 -9.46
N LYS A 82 -3.67 12.72 -9.32
CA LYS A 82 -4.30 13.04 -8.04
C LYS A 82 -4.58 11.79 -7.20
N VAL A 83 -4.82 10.65 -7.84
CA VAL A 83 -5.06 9.37 -7.17
C VAL A 83 -3.89 8.44 -7.44
N SER A 84 -3.25 7.96 -6.39
CA SER A 84 -2.17 6.99 -6.51
C SER A 84 -2.70 5.66 -7.07
N MET A 85 -1.95 5.05 -8.00
CA MET A 85 -2.18 3.65 -8.41
C MET A 85 -1.74 2.64 -7.32
N ASN A 86 -1.10 3.11 -6.28
CA ASN A 86 -0.59 2.34 -5.17
C ASN A 86 -1.62 2.30 -4.04
N ILE A 87 -2.58 1.38 -4.12
CA ILE A 87 -3.74 1.30 -3.23
C ILE A 87 -3.55 0.18 -2.22
N SER A 88 -3.79 0.46 -0.93
CA SER A 88 -3.75 -0.49 0.17
C SER A 88 -5.11 -0.60 0.87
N PHE A 89 -5.57 -1.83 1.07
CA PHE A 89 -6.75 -2.13 1.90
C PHE A 89 -6.40 -2.48 3.35
N ASN A 90 -5.13 -2.45 3.70
CA ASN A 90 -4.65 -2.85 5.03
C ASN A 90 -3.76 -1.79 5.69
N GLY A 91 -4.01 -0.52 5.38
CA GLY A 91 -3.21 0.58 5.91
C GLY A 91 -1.81 0.66 5.31
N THR A 92 -0.98 1.49 5.93
CA THR A 92 0.40 1.76 5.51
C THR A 92 1.30 0.55 5.76
N ASN A 93 2.12 0.18 4.78
CA ASN A 93 3.02 -0.96 4.88
C ASN A 93 4.33 -0.75 4.11
N THR A 94 5.38 -1.45 4.52
CA THR A 94 6.69 -1.35 3.87
C THR A 94 6.66 -1.83 2.42
N PHE A 95 5.87 -2.86 2.11
CA PHE A 95 5.77 -3.45 0.77
C PHE A 95 5.42 -2.42 -0.31
N GLN A 96 4.47 -1.53 0.00
CA GLN A 96 3.98 -0.49 -0.90
C GLN A 96 4.70 0.86 -0.74
N SER A 97 5.54 1.03 0.28
CA SER A 97 6.27 2.28 0.51
C SER A 97 7.20 2.60 -0.67
N SER A 98 7.05 3.80 -1.23
CA SER A 98 7.75 4.28 -2.43
C SER A 98 8.50 5.60 -2.18
N ASN A 99 9.23 6.11 -3.17
CA ASN A 99 9.88 7.42 -3.11
C ASN A 99 9.02 8.54 -3.68
N GLY A 100 8.37 8.30 -4.80
CA GLY A 100 7.65 9.32 -5.56
C GLY A 100 6.15 9.21 -5.47
N ASN A 101 5.62 8.06 -5.05
CA ASN A 101 4.20 7.78 -5.08
C ASN A 101 3.70 7.40 -3.69
N VAL A 102 2.83 8.22 -3.12
CA VAL A 102 2.24 7.94 -1.80
C VAL A 102 1.23 6.80 -1.92
N GLU A 103 1.27 5.85 -1.00
CA GLU A 103 0.26 4.81 -0.92
C GLU A 103 -1.10 5.40 -0.50
N PHE A 104 -2.15 4.96 -1.16
CA PHE A 104 -3.51 5.38 -0.90
C PHE A 104 -4.24 4.29 -0.12
N THR A 105 -4.67 4.61 1.09
CA THR A 105 -5.34 3.64 1.96
C THR A 105 -6.86 3.75 1.84
N VAL A 106 -7.49 2.63 1.54
CA VAL A 106 -8.94 2.48 1.43
C VAL A 106 -9.43 1.47 2.47
N SER A 107 -10.51 1.76 3.13
CA SER A 107 -11.18 0.83 4.05
C SER A 107 -12.48 0.30 3.44
N ASN A 108 -13.11 -0.68 4.09
CA ASN A 108 -14.44 -1.16 3.73
C ASN A 108 -15.56 -0.10 3.89
N TYR A 109 -15.25 1.04 4.47
CA TYR A 109 -16.14 2.21 4.55
C TYR A 109 -15.79 3.28 3.51
N GLY A 110 -14.93 2.95 2.54
CA GLY A 110 -14.42 3.86 1.54
C GLY A 110 -13.11 4.54 1.96
N VAL A 111 -12.88 5.72 1.42
CA VAL A 111 -11.68 6.51 1.69
C VAL A 111 -11.76 7.14 3.07
N THR A 112 -10.67 7.04 3.83
CA THR A 112 -10.58 7.75 5.11
C THR A 112 -10.27 9.23 4.83
N GLY A 113 -11.33 10.02 4.73
CA GLY A 113 -11.25 11.47 4.62
C GLY A 113 -11.15 12.15 5.99
N LEU A 114 -10.99 13.46 5.98
CA LEU A 114 -11.04 14.28 7.20
C LEU A 114 -12.50 14.49 7.61
N THR A 115 -12.88 13.95 8.75
CA THR A 115 -14.25 14.04 9.27
C THR A 115 -14.73 15.48 9.35
N GLY A 116 -15.86 15.77 8.73
CA GLY A 116 -16.48 17.08 8.68
C GLY A 116 -15.86 18.04 7.67
N TYR A 117 -14.90 17.61 6.83
CA TYR A 117 -14.39 18.42 5.74
C TYR A 117 -15.28 18.27 4.49
N GLY A 118 -15.69 19.41 3.91
CA GLY A 118 -16.57 19.43 2.76
C GLY A 118 -18.05 19.19 3.07
N GLU A 119 -18.43 18.93 4.31
CA GLU A 119 -19.81 18.75 4.71
C GLU A 119 -20.54 20.08 4.86
N MET A 120 -21.86 20.09 4.62
CA MET A 120 -22.67 21.34 4.55
C MET A 120 -23.36 21.69 5.87
N TYR A 121 -23.27 20.88 6.91
CA TYR A 121 -23.86 21.19 8.21
C TYR A 121 -22.88 21.92 9.13
N GLU A 122 -23.37 22.82 9.95
CA GLU A 122 -22.55 23.60 10.91
C GLU A 122 -21.95 22.70 12.02
N PRO A 123 -20.64 22.87 12.40
CA PRO A 123 -19.73 23.95 11.98
C PRO A 123 -18.78 23.56 10.82
N SER A 124 -19.10 22.55 10.04
CA SER A 124 -18.22 21.96 9.00
C SER A 124 -17.76 22.96 7.93
N PRO A 125 -18.59 23.88 7.41
CA PRO A 125 -18.14 24.87 6.43
C PRO A 125 -17.04 25.79 6.96
N TRP A 126 -17.15 26.21 8.22
CA TRP A 126 -16.14 27.07 8.84
C TRP A 126 -14.81 26.33 9.08
N ARG A 127 -14.91 25.06 9.47
CA ARG A 127 -13.73 24.20 9.64
C ARG A 127 -13.05 23.91 8.30
N SER A 128 -13.79 23.59 7.27
CA SER A 128 -13.27 23.38 5.91
C SER A 128 -12.54 24.61 5.40
N LYS A 129 -13.18 25.79 5.53
CA LYS A 129 -12.56 27.05 5.16
C LYS A 129 -11.27 27.34 5.94
N ALA A 130 -11.24 27.09 7.25
CA ALA A 130 -10.04 27.30 8.05
C ALA A 130 -8.89 26.35 7.61
N ILE A 131 -9.20 25.13 7.25
CA ILE A 131 -8.24 24.16 6.72
C ILE A 131 -7.71 24.64 5.37
N ASP A 132 -8.59 25.05 4.46
CA ASP A 132 -8.20 25.58 3.15
C ASP A 132 -7.31 26.81 3.27
N ASP A 133 -7.66 27.73 4.16
CA ASP A 133 -6.87 28.93 4.43
C ASP A 133 -5.47 28.58 5.01
N MET A 134 -5.36 27.52 5.83
CA MET A 134 -4.07 27.03 6.32
C MET A 134 -3.24 26.36 5.20
N MET A 135 -3.88 25.56 4.34
CA MET A 135 -3.20 24.87 3.23
C MET A 135 -2.76 25.84 2.13
N ALA A 136 -3.45 26.96 1.97
CA ALA A 136 -3.12 27.99 0.99
C ALA A 136 -1.95 28.89 1.39
N ARG A 137 -1.52 28.85 2.65
CA ARG A 137 -0.41 29.69 3.13
C ARG A 137 0.93 29.12 2.68
N SER A 138 1.83 30.01 2.29
CA SER A 138 3.25 29.71 2.18
C SER A 138 3.92 29.86 3.53
N TYR A 139 4.72 28.86 3.91
CA TYR A 139 5.43 28.84 5.18
C TYR A 139 6.93 28.99 4.93
N ASN A 140 7.59 29.88 5.71
CA ASN A 140 9.06 30.01 5.64
C ASN A 140 9.82 28.82 6.26
N ASP A 141 9.10 27.88 6.86
CA ASP A 141 9.62 26.64 7.41
C ASP A 141 9.39 25.52 6.40
N PRO A 142 10.45 24.88 5.84
CA PRO A 142 10.31 23.84 4.82
C PRO A 142 9.48 22.64 5.25
N PHE A 143 9.53 22.29 6.56
CA PHE A 143 8.74 21.16 7.06
C PHE A 143 7.25 21.48 7.10
N LYS A 144 6.90 22.69 7.52
CA LYS A 144 5.50 23.15 7.54
C LYS A 144 4.95 23.29 6.13
N ASP A 145 5.73 23.83 5.21
CA ASP A 145 5.35 24.00 3.81
C ASP A 145 5.13 22.64 3.13
N THR A 146 6.07 21.70 3.31
CA THR A 146 5.93 20.32 2.83
C THR A 146 4.71 19.62 3.43
N TYR A 147 4.51 19.75 4.76
CA TYR A 147 3.35 19.14 5.42
C TYR A 147 2.03 19.69 4.88
N ALA A 148 1.90 21.01 4.72
CA ALA A 148 0.71 21.64 4.16
C ALA A 148 0.44 21.14 2.73
N GLY A 149 1.48 21.02 1.91
CA GLY A 149 1.37 20.48 0.54
C GLY A 149 0.91 19.04 0.49
N VAL A 150 1.52 18.16 1.28
CA VAL A 150 1.14 16.72 1.37
C VAL A 150 -0.28 16.57 1.89
N PHE A 151 -0.65 17.34 2.92
CA PHE A 151 -1.98 17.28 3.50
C PHE A 151 -3.07 17.74 2.51
N LYS A 152 -2.81 18.84 1.79
CA LYS A 152 -3.69 19.32 0.73
C LYS A 152 -3.88 18.26 -0.37
N GLN A 153 -2.78 17.68 -0.86
CA GLN A 153 -2.83 16.63 -1.86
C GLN A 153 -3.64 15.41 -1.36
N SER A 154 -3.49 15.02 -0.11
CA SER A 154 -4.23 13.93 0.50
C SER A 154 -5.75 14.20 0.52
N LEU A 155 -6.16 15.42 0.88
CA LEU A 155 -7.58 15.81 0.84
C LEU A 155 -8.14 15.80 -0.58
N GLU A 156 -7.43 16.41 -1.54
CA GLU A 156 -7.86 16.44 -2.95
C GLU A 156 -7.96 15.02 -3.52
N SER A 157 -7.00 14.16 -3.22
CA SER A 157 -7.00 12.75 -3.66
C SER A 157 -8.16 11.96 -3.07
N SER A 158 -8.48 12.18 -1.79
CA SER A 158 -9.60 11.48 -1.15
C SER A 158 -10.95 11.87 -1.75
N LEU A 159 -11.16 13.14 -2.06
CA LEU A 159 -12.38 13.62 -2.72
C LEU A 159 -12.50 13.08 -4.15
N GLU A 160 -11.40 13.10 -4.91
CA GLU A 160 -11.36 12.58 -6.27
C GLU A 160 -11.69 11.08 -6.30
N PHE A 161 -11.12 10.33 -5.39
CA PHE A 161 -11.38 8.89 -5.29
C PHE A 161 -12.82 8.60 -4.86
N GLN A 162 -13.35 9.35 -3.89
CA GLN A 162 -14.75 9.20 -3.46
C GLN A 162 -15.71 9.49 -4.63
N ASN A 163 -15.47 10.56 -5.38
CA ASN A 163 -16.27 10.88 -6.57
C ASN A 163 -16.20 9.76 -7.64
N ALA A 164 -15.04 9.13 -7.77
CA ALA A 164 -14.87 8.00 -8.67
C ALA A 164 -15.66 6.76 -8.20
N LEU A 165 -15.67 6.47 -6.91
CA LEU A 165 -16.46 5.39 -6.32
C LEU A 165 -17.96 5.63 -6.49
N ASP A 166 -18.42 6.85 -6.23
CA ASP A 166 -19.84 7.21 -6.35
C ASP A 166 -20.35 7.11 -7.82
N ALA A 167 -19.43 7.18 -8.78
CA ALA A 167 -19.75 7.05 -10.21
C ALA A 167 -19.74 5.60 -10.71
N VAL A 168 -19.23 4.64 -9.91
CA VAL A 168 -19.19 3.22 -10.32
C VAL A 168 -20.56 2.58 -10.11
N PRO A 169 -21.12 1.87 -11.11
CA PRO A 169 -22.35 1.12 -10.92
C PRO A 169 -22.12 -0.04 -9.92
N GLU A 170 -23.19 -0.39 -9.19
CA GLU A 170 -23.15 -1.53 -8.27
C GLU A 170 -22.69 -2.80 -8.99
N PHE A 171 -21.88 -3.59 -8.30
CA PHE A 171 -21.44 -4.89 -8.83
C PHE A 171 -22.62 -5.83 -8.98
N THR A 172 -22.72 -6.49 -10.12
CA THR A 172 -23.72 -7.54 -10.37
C THR A 172 -23.29 -8.90 -9.83
N THR A 173 -22.06 -9.03 -9.39
CA THR A 173 -21.51 -10.26 -8.81
C THR A 173 -21.84 -10.33 -7.32
N GLU A 174 -22.50 -11.38 -6.90
CA GLU A 174 -22.69 -11.68 -5.48
C GLU A 174 -21.37 -12.19 -4.89
N PHE A 175 -20.85 -11.48 -3.90
CA PHE A 175 -19.69 -11.93 -3.12
C PHE A 175 -20.18 -12.80 -1.95
N SER A 176 -19.47 -13.90 -1.69
CA SER A 176 -19.78 -14.75 -0.53
C SER A 176 -19.47 -14.01 0.77
N ASP A 177 -20.22 -14.33 1.84
CA ASP A 177 -19.97 -13.83 3.20
C ASP A 177 -18.59 -14.30 3.71
N SER A 178 -17.54 -13.62 3.30
CA SER A 178 -16.16 -13.85 3.75
C SER A 178 -15.56 -12.55 4.24
N TYR A 179 -14.53 -12.64 5.07
CA TYR A 179 -13.81 -11.45 5.54
C TYR A 179 -13.27 -10.60 4.39
N LEU A 180 -12.83 -11.24 3.31
CA LEU A 180 -12.32 -10.52 2.13
C LEU A 180 -13.45 -9.89 1.31
N SER A 181 -14.61 -10.51 1.21
CA SER A 181 -15.76 -9.97 0.47
C SER A 181 -16.32 -8.70 1.11
N GLY A 182 -16.24 -8.57 2.43
CA GLY A 182 -16.62 -7.35 3.13
C GLY A 182 -15.70 -6.15 2.90
N SER A 183 -14.62 -6.34 2.11
CA SER A 183 -13.68 -5.28 1.73
C SER A 183 -13.95 -4.71 0.33
N PHE A 184 -14.92 -5.26 -0.38
CA PHE A 184 -15.39 -4.83 -1.70
C PHE A 184 -16.84 -4.36 -1.59
#